data_33637cf4e3bc5da021ff25c7d6b9e212
#
_entry.id   33637cf4e3bc5da021ff25c7d6b9e212
#
_cell.length_a   1.000
_cell.length_b   1.000
_cell.length_c   1.000
_cell.angle_alpha   90.00
_cell.angle_beta   90.00
_cell.angle_gamma   90.00
#
_symmetry.space_group_name_H-M   'P 1'
#
loop_
_entity.id
_entity.type
_entity.pdbx_description
1 polymer ?
#
loop_
_entity_poly.entity_id
_entity_poly.type
_entity_poly.pdbx_seq_one_letter_code
_entity_poly.pdbx_strand_id
1 'polypeptide(L)'
;AIAANTRQFAKELAASRGPGEKPVVAVCSAADEQAAFVAQRALELREEGIELNDMAVLYRSHFHALEMQLELTRRNIPFSITSGIRFFEQAHIKDVTSYLKWLANPRDEQAFKRLALMLPGVGGKTAMKLWDQFLTAHTDTTPMAETLQRCGAVPKKAKVPWAQFSATVSQLESEPVAGDAGKMIELIVEAGYDAYVEANYDKAPQRLDDIEQLGVFARQYETLETFLAELALLTNVEAEQDRAEEDDEKIRLSTIHQAKGLEFKVVFVVMLCDGMFPSNRSLDSLDGEEEERRLFYVAITRAQDELYLSYPMIRTVAGGSSDDMIQQPSRFLNELPGDLVDEWKLSNFDPYRQDPF
;
A
#
# COMPACT_ATOMS: atom_id res chain seq x y z
N ALA A 1 -12.73 -19.11 -13.47
CA ALA A 1 -12.92 -17.72 -13.03
C ALA A 1 -13.77 -16.93 -14.04
N ILE A 2 -13.26 -16.59 -15.25
CA ILE A 2 -13.95 -15.66 -16.15
C ILE A 2 -15.35 -16.15 -16.62
N ALA A 3 -15.58 -17.44 -16.68
CA ALA A 3 -16.88 -18.02 -17.10
C ALA A 3 -18.04 -17.67 -16.13
N ALA A 4 -17.76 -17.22 -14.93
CA ALA A 4 -18.77 -16.77 -13.97
C ALA A 4 -19.33 -15.37 -14.30
N ASN A 5 -18.68 -14.61 -15.18
CA ASN A 5 -19.22 -13.31 -15.64
C ASN A 5 -20.40 -13.49 -16.58
N THR A 6 -21.47 -12.74 -16.32
CA THR A 6 -22.70 -12.80 -17.12
C THR A 6 -22.69 -11.85 -18.32
N ARG A 7 -21.92 -10.74 -18.22
CA ARG A 7 -21.82 -9.71 -19.25
C ARG A 7 -20.48 -9.80 -19.98
N GLN A 8 -20.29 -10.87 -20.74
CA GLN A 8 -19.09 -11.05 -21.55
C GLN A 8 -19.41 -11.65 -22.92
N PHE A 9 -18.53 -11.40 -23.89
CA PHE A 9 -18.57 -12.14 -25.15
C PHE A 9 -18.06 -13.56 -24.92
N ALA A 10 -18.77 -14.54 -25.43
CA ALA A 10 -18.31 -15.91 -25.42
C ALA A 10 -16.96 -16.01 -26.15
N LYS A 11 -15.92 -16.46 -25.45
CA LYS A 11 -14.59 -16.73 -26.01
C LYS A 11 -14.23 -18.16 -25.69
N GLU A 12 -13.90 -18.91 -26.71
CA GLU A 12 -13.25 -20.21 -26.56
C GLU A 12 -11.74 -19.96 -26.46
N LEU A 13 -11.18 -20.24 -25.28
CA LEU A 13 -9.75 -20.13 -25.06
C LEU A 13 -9.14 -21.53 -25.30
N ALA A 14 -8.21 -21.60 -26.23
CA ALA A 14 -7.44 -22.81 -26.48
C ALA A 14 -6.00 -22.59 -26.00
N ALA A 15 -5.46 -23.56 -25.27
CA ALA A 15 -4.06 -23.57 -24.90
C ALA A 15 -3.20 -23.73 -26.14
N SER A 16 -2.21 -22.88 -26.31
CA SER A 16 -1.24 -22.98 -27.42
C SER A 16 -0.04 -23.88 -27.05
N ARG A 17 0.14 -24.15 -25.76
CA ARG A 17 1.18 -25.02 -25.19
C ARG A 17 0.54 -26.24 -24.54
N GLY A 18 1.33 -27.32 -24.35
CA GLY A 18 0.89 -28.49 -23.61
C GLY A 18 0.58 -28.24 -22.14
N PRO A 19 0.14 -29.27 -21.39
CA PRO A 19 -0.06 -29.13 -19.95
C PRO A 19 1.25 -28.76 -19.27
N GLY A 20 1.19 -27.79 -18.34
CA GLY A 20 2.27 -27.34 -17.46
C GLY A 20 2.04 -27.78 -16.03
N GLU A 21 2.85 -27.22 -15.12
CA GLU A 21 2.65 -27.40 -13.68
C GLU A 21 1.32 -26.79 -13.23
N LYS A 22 0.71 -27.39 -12.21
CA LYS A 22 -0.51 -26.87 -11.65
C LYS A 22 -0.23 -25.57 -10.89
N PRO A 23 -1.13 -24.57 -11.01
CA PRO A 23 -1.07 -23.40 -10.15
C PRO A 23 -1.10 -23.80 -8.66
N VAL A 24 -0.30 -23.12 -7.85
CA VAL A 24 -0.24 -23.32 -6.41
C VAL A 24 -1.08 -22.27 -5.71
N VAL A 25 -1.91 -22.67 -4.75
CA VAL A 25 -2.58 -21.78 -3.80
C VAL A 25 -1.86 -21.87 -2.46
N ALA A 26 -1.08 -20.85 -2.13
CA ALA A 26 -0.31 -20.77 -0.88
C ALA A 26 -1.10 -20.03 0.20
N VAL A 27 -1.38 -20.73 1.30
CA VAL A 27 -2.09 -20.18 2.47
C VAL A 27 -1.05 -19.77 3.51
N CYS A 28 -0.97 -18.45 3.78
CA CYS A 28 -0.03 -17.85 4.72
C CYS A 28 -0.74 -17.44 6.00
N SER A 29 -0.05 -17.43 7.13
CA SER A 29 -0.63 -16.98 8.40
C SER A 29 -0.87 -15.48 8.38
N ALA A 30 0.11 -14.69 7.90
CA ALA A 30 0.06 -13.23 7.85
C ALA A 30 0.75 -12.68 6.58
N ALA A 31 0.72 -11.37 6.39
CA ALA A 31 1.27 -10.72 5.19
C ALA A 31 2.81 -10.79 5.11
N ASP A 32 3.49 -10.76 6.24
CA ASP A 32 4.94 -10.93 6.34
C ASP A 32 5.37 -12.36 5.95
N GLU A 33 4.64 -13.39 6.41
CA GLU A 33 4.87 -14.76 5.98
C GLU A 33 4.62 -14.92 4.47
N GLN A 34 3.61 -14.25 3.92
CA GLN A 34 3.36 -14.24 2.47
C GLN A 34 4.55 -13.63 1.72
N ALA A 35 5.08 -12.50 2.21
CA ALA A 35 6.23 -11.85 1.60
C ALA A 35 7.49 -12.72 1.69
N ALA A 36 7.71 -13.35 2.85
CA ALA A 36 8.82 -14.28 3.05
C ALA A 36 8.74 -15.51 2.15
N PHE A 37 7.54 -16.07 1.96
CA PHE A 37 7.29 -17.18 1.04
C PHE A 37 7.64 -16.80 -0.40
N VAL A 38 7.14 -15.66 -0.90
CA VAL A 38 7.41 -15.23 -2.27
C VAL A 38 8.90 -14.97 -2.49
N ALA A 39 9.56 -14.30 -1.53
CA ALA A 39 10.99 -14.03 -1.59
C ALA A 39 11.81 -15.33 -1.61
N GLN A 40 11.46 -16.29 -0.75
CA GLN A 40 12.13 -17.59 -0.67
C GLN A 40 11.94 -18.38 -1.98
N ARG A 41 10.69 -18.49 -2.46
CA ARG A 41 10.41 -19.24 -3.69
C ARG A 41 11.07 -18.61 -4.91
N ALA A 42 11.15 -17.27 -4.98
CA ALA A 42 11.86 -16.59 -6.05
C ALA A 42 13.37 -16.93 -6.06
N LEU A 43 14.00 -17.05 -4.89
CA LEU A 43 15.40 -17.47 -4.78
C LEU A 43 15.60 -18.93 -5.20
N GLU A 44 14.73 -19.84 -4.76
CA GLU A 44 14.75 -21.24 -5.16
C GLU A 44 14.64 -21.40 -6.70
N LEU A 45 13.66 -20.71 -7.30
CA LEU A 45 13.48 -20.71 -8.76
C LEU A 45 14.68 -20.11 -9.50
N ARG A 46 15.34 -19.12 -8.90
CA ARG A 46 16.58 -18.58 -9.44
C ARG A 46 17.70 -19.62 -9.41
N GLU A 47 17.83 -20.40 -8.34
CA GLU A 47 18.78 -21.51 -8.26
C GLU A 47 18.44 -22.62 -9.25
N GLU A 48 17.17 -22.83 -9.58
CA GLU A 48 16.68 -23.73 -10.64
C GLU A 48 16.95 -23.19 -12.07
N GLY A 49 17.45 -21.95 -12.19
CA GLY A 49 17.87 -21.32 -13.45
C GLY A 49 16.82 -20.39 -14.10
N ILE A 50 15.82 -19.96 -13.36
CA ILE A 50 14.86 -18.95 -13.83
C ILE A 50 15.34 -17.57 -13.35
N GLU A 51 15.62 -16.66 -14.28
CA GLU A 51 16.09 -15.32 -13.94
C GLU A 51 15.01 -14.50 -13.23
N LEU A 52 15.38 -13.60 -12.30
CA LEU A 52 14.44 -12.72 -11.60
C LEU A 52 13.65 -11.84 -12.58
N ASN A 53 14.23 -11.47 -13.72
CA ASN A 53 13.57 -10.72 -14.79
C ASN A 53 12.38 -11.46 -15.42
N ASP A 54 12.35 -12.77 -15.31
CA ASP A 54 11.27 -13.64 -15.79
C ASP A 54 10.17 -13.85 -14.74
N MET A 55 10.32 -13.23 -13.56
CA MET A 55 9.37 -13.34 -12.44
C MET A 55 8.65 -12.02 -12.19
N ALA A 56 7.37 -12.12 -11.82
CA ALA A 56 6.59 -10.97 -11.42
C ALA A 56 5.74 -11.24 -10.17
N VAL A 57 5.63 -10.24 -9.32
CA VAL A 57 4.65 -10.17 -8.23
C VAL A 57 3.54 -9.21 -8.64
N LEU A 58 2.33 -9.74 -8.78
CA LEU A 58 1.16 -8.98 -9.19
C LEU A 58 0.22 -8.73 -8.01
N TYR A 59 -0.25 -7.52 -7.89
CA TYR A 59 -1.14 -7.09 -6.82
C TYR A 59 -2.23 -6.12 -7.32
N ARG A 60 -3.32 -6.03 -6.56
CA ARG A 60 -4.47 -5.18 -6.90
C ARG A 60 -4.22 -3.71 -6.61
N SER A 61 -3.63 -3.37 -5.48
CA SER A 61 -3.29 -2.02 -5.03
C SER A 61 -1.83 -1.93 -4.63
N HIS A 62 -1.23 -0.75 -4.76
CA HIS A 62 0.19 -0.52 -4.41
C HIS A 62 0.52 -0.89 -2.96
N PHE A 63 -0.42 -0.65 -2.06
CA PHE A 63 -0.31 -1.03 -0.66
C PHE A 63 -0.01 -2.54 -0.46
N HIS A 64 -0.59 -3.40 -1.29
CA HIS A 64 -0.38 -4.85 -1.21
C HIS A 64 1.08 -5.27 -1.43
N ALA A 65 1.90 -4.40 -1.96
CA ALA A 65 3.32 -4.65 -2.21
C ALA A 65 4.25 -4.11 -1.12
N LEU A 66 3.76 -3.44 -0.08
CA LEU A 66 4.63 -2.81 0.91
C LEU A 66 5.45 -3.83 1.70
N GLU A 67 4.79 -4.86 2.27
CA GLU A 67 5.48 -5.95 2.95
C GLU A 67 6.45 -6.69 2.02
N MET A 68 6.06 -6.87 0.75
CA MET A 68 6.92 -7.47 -0.26
C MET A 68 8.19 -6.65 -0.50
N GLN A 69 8.05 -5.33 -0.63
CA GLN A 69 9.19 -4.43 -0.81
C GLN A 69 10.14 -4.47 0.38
N LEU A 70 9.60 -4.49 1.61
CA LEU A 70 10.37 -4.62 2.83
C LEU A 70 11.16 -5.93 2.86
N GLU A 71 10.50 -7.05 2.60
CA GLU A 71 11.11 -8.37 2.68
C GLU A 71 12.18 -8.56 1.60
N LEU A 72 11.91 -8.15 0.36
CA LEU A 72 12.90 -8.19 -0.73
C LEU A 72 14.12 -7.31 -0.39
N THR A 73 13.90 -6.14 0.21
CA THR A 73 14.98 -5.25 0.66
C THR A 73 15.80 -5.90 1.77
N ARG A 74 15.16 -6.48 2.79
CA ARG A 74 15.83 -7.18 3.90
C ARG A 74 16.73 -8.32 3.42
N ARG A 75 16.28 -9.03 2.39
CA ARG A 75 17.04 -10.14 1.77
C ARG A 75 18.00 -9.71 0.66
N ASN A 76 18.11 -8.41 0.39
CA ASN A 76 18.90 -7.87 -0.74
C ASN A 76 18.53 -8.50 -2.08
N ILE A 77 17.25 -8.79 -2.32
CA ILE A 77 16.75 -9.28 -3.62
C ILE A 77 16.40 -8.06 -4.47
N PRO A 78 17.06 -7.87 -5.63
CA PRO A 78 16.78 -6.74 -6.50
C PRO A 78 15.35 -6.81 -7.07
N PHE A 79 14.62 -5.70 -7.05
CA PHE A 79 13.30 -5.62 -7.65
C PHE A 79 13.07 -4.29 -8.37
N SER A 80 12.09 -4.26 -9.25
CA SER A 80 11.64 -3.05 -9.93
C SER A 80 10.13 -2.88 -9.75
N ILE A 81 9.66 -1.63 -9.57
CA ILE A 81 8.25 -1.34 -9.44
C ILE A 81 7.75 -0.74 -10.76
N THR A 82 6.80 -1.43 -11.38
CA THR A 82 6.14 -0.92 -12.59
C THR A 82 4.98 0.00 -12.18
N SER A 83 5.30 1.24 -11.81
CA SER A 83 4.27 2.26 -11.60
C SER A 83 4.81 3.63 -12.03
N GLY A 84 3.96 4.41 -12.68
CA GLY A 84 4.35 5.74 -13.16
C GLY A 84 4.64 6.76 -12.06
N ILE A 85 4.05 6.60 -10.86
CA ILE A 85 4.32 7.39 -9.67
C ILE A 85 4.35 6.43 -8.49
N ARG A 86 5.45 6.41 -7.75
CA ARG A 86 5.64 5.59 -6.56
C ARG A 86 4.58 5.89 -5.52
N PHE A 87 4.18 4.90 -4.74
CA PHE A 87 3.10 5.05 -3.77
C PHE A 87 3.34 6.22 -2.81
N PHE A 88 4.53 6.28 -2.20
CA PHE A 88 4.89 7.34 -1.25
C PHE A 88 5.19 8.70 -1.90
N GLU A 89 5.35 8.76 -3.21
CA GLU A 89 5.50 10.00 -3.96
C GLU A 89 4.18 10.62 -4.40
N GLN A 90 3.09 9.90 -4.29
CA GLN A 90 1.77 10.40 -4.63
C GLN A 90 1.38 11.58 -3.74
N ALA A 91 0.77 12.60 -4.34
CA ALA A 91 0.49 13.87 -3.65
C ALA A 91 -0.37 13.68 -2.40
N HIS A 92 -1.45 12.88 -2.48
CA HIS A 92 -2.35 12.64 -1.35
C HIS A 92 -1.66 11.86 -0.21
N ILE A 93 -0.75 10.94 -0.52
CA ILE A 93 0.06 10.23 0.49
C ILE A 93 1.04 11.20 1.15
N LYS A 94 1.72 12.05 0.36
CA LYS A 94 2.60 13.09 0.89
C LYS A 94 1.84 14.11 1.76
N ASP A 95 0.61 14.44 1.43
CA ASP A 95 -0.20 15.36 2.22
C ASP A 95 -0.49 14.78 3.61
N VAL A 96 -1.02 13.55 3.66
CA VAL A 96 -1.33 12.87 4.92
C VAL A 96 -0.07 12.61 5.75
N THR A 97 0.99 12.08 5.13
CA THR A 97 2.25 11.82 5.84
C THR A 97 2.94 13.10 6.32
N SER A 98 2.65 14.27 5.73
CA SER A 98 3.16 15.55 6.22
C SER A 98 2.56 15.93 7.57
N TYR A 99 1.29 15.61 7.86
CA TYR A 99 0.75 15.76 9.21
C TYR A 99 1.56 14.94 10.21
N LEU A 100 1.77 13.67 9.91
CA LEU A 100 2.48 12.73 10.79
C LEU A 100 3.93 13.17 11.03
N LYS A 101 4.65 13.53 9.97
CA LYS A 101 6.04 14.00 10.04
C LYS A 101 6.17 15.28 10.85
N TRP A 102 5.26 16.23 10.63
CA TRP A 102 5.31 17.49 11.34
C TRP A 102 4.95 17.36 12.82
N LEU A 103 3.99 16.49 13.16
CA LEU A 103 3.64 16.18 14.55
C LEU A 103 4.79 15.47 15.29
N ALA A 104 5.49 14.54 14.62
CA ALA A 104 6.68 13.92 15.19
C ALA A 104 7.88 14.86 15.28
N ASN A 105 8.01 15.80 14.34
CA ASN A 105 9.07 16.80 14.33
C ASN A 105 8.51 18.19 14.04
N PRO A 106 8.19 18.98 15.08
CA PRO A 106 7.67 20.36 14.92
C PRO A 106 8.60 21.31 14.15
N ARG A 107 9.84 20.92 13.89
CA ARG A 107 10.82 21.68 13.11
C ARG A 107 10.89 21.27 11.64
N ASP A 108 10.01 20.38 11.18
CA ASP A 108 9.92 20.02 9.76
C ASP A 108 9.22 21.13 8.96
N GLU A 109 10.04 22.04 8.45
CA GLU A 109 9.60 23.17 7.61
C GLU A 109 8.87 22.70 6.34
N GLN A 110 9.35 21.61 5.72
CA GLN A 110 8.78 21.13 4.46
C GLN A 110 7.38 20.54 4.68
N ALA A 111 7.23 19.75 5.72
CA ALA A 111 5.93 19.18 6.09
C ALA A 111 4.93 20.31 6.46
N PHE A 112 5.32 21.26 7.32
CA PHE A 112 4.47 22.39 7.64
C PHE A 112 4.04 23.20 6.42
N LYS A 113 5.00 23.59 5.56
CA LYS A 113 4.69 24.35 4.34
C LYS A 113 3.75 23.63 3.41
N ARG A 114 3.91 22.31 3.27
CA ARG A 114 3.00 21.51 2.47
C ARG A 114 1.57 21.59 2.97
N LEU A 115 1.36 21.44 4.28
CA LEU A 115 0.04 21.55 4.91
C LEU A 115 -0.54 22.96 4.79
N ALA A 116 0.27 23.99 5.04
CA ALA A 116 -0.18 25.37 4.92
C ALA A 116 -0.59 25.77 3.50
N LEU A 117 0.10 25.23 2.48
CA LEU A 117 -0.20 25.49 1.06
C LEU A 117 -1.52 24.87 0.59
N MET A 118 -2.05 23.89 1.29
CA MET A 118 -3.38 23.32 1.00
C MET A 118 -4.52 24.30 1.35
N LEU A 119 -4.23 25.29 2.18
CA LEU A 119 -5.24 26.25 2.64
C LEU A 119 -5.51 27.35 1.60
N PRO A 120 -6.77 27.75 1.39
CA PRO A 120 -7.15 28.72 0.36
C PRO A 120 -6.51 30.09 0.61
N GLY A 121 -5.80 30.59 -0.40
CA GLY A 121 -5.15 31.90 -0.36
C GLY A 121 -3.82 31.94 0.39
N VAL A 122 -3.28 30.79 0.80
CA VAL A 122 -1.93 30.66 1.32
C VAL A 122 -1.00 30.29 0.16
N GLY A 123 -0.14 31.20 -0.25
CA GLY A 123 0.94 30.97 -1.20
C GLY A 123 2.29 30.83 -0.49
N GLY A 124 3.36 30.49 -1.23
CA GLY A 124 4.68 30.23 -0.66
C GLY A 124 5.22 31.30 0.29
N LYS A 125 5.03 32.59 -0.06
CA LYS A 125 5.46 33.72 0.83
C LYS A 125 4.66 33.77 2.14
N THR A 126 3.38 33.43 2.09
CA THR A 126 2.52 33.39 3.28
C THR A 126 2.84 32.19 4.14
N ALA A 127 3.02 31.02 3.52
CA ALA A 127 3.43 29.79 4.22
C ALA A 127 4.76 30.00 4.96
N MET A 128 5.74 30.69 4.35
CA MET A 128 7.00 31.04 5.01
C MET A 128 6.78 31.92 6.24
N LYS A 129 5.97 32.98 6.11
CA LYS A 129 5.68 33.86 7.27
C LYS A 129 4.95 33.14 8.40
N LEU A 130 4.04 32.24 8.06
CA LEU A 130 3.34 31.41 9.05
C LEU A 130 4.31 30.44 9.73
N TRP A 131 5.24 29.87 8.98
CA TRP A 131 6.31 29.05 9.52
C TRP A 131 7.20 29.81 10.50
N ASP A 132 7.69 31.00 10.11
CA ASP A 132 8.54 31.82 10.97
C ASP A 132 7.82 32.19 12.28
N GLN A 133 6.52 32.52 12.22
CA GLN A 133 5.70 32.81 13.39
C GLN A 133 5.50 31.57 14.28
N PHE A 134 5.19 30.41 13.67
CA PHE A 134 5.06 29.17 14.39
C PHE A 134 6.36 28.80 15.10
N LEU A 135 7.48 28.78 14.37
CA LEU A 135 8.78 28.39 14.93
C LEU A 135 9.25 29.31 16.05
N THR A 136 8.96 30.62 15.94
CA THR A 136 9.31 31.60 16.98
C THR A 136 8.47 31.47 18.25
N ALA A 137 7.19 31.05 18.11
CA ALA A 137 6.26 30.95 19.22
C ALA A 137 6.20 29.55 19.85
N HIS A 138 6.66 28.50 19.11
CA HIS A 138 6.62 27.14 19.57
C HIS A 138 7.72 26.84 20.59
N THR A 139 7.35 26.10 21.63
CA THR A 139 8.26 25.54 22.62
C THR A 139 7.88 24.08 22.86
N ASP A 140 8.82 23.26 23.30
CA ASP A 140 8.60 21.83 23.55
C ASP A 140 7.49 21.55 24.59
N THR A 141 7.06 22.55 25.33
CA THR A 141 5.99 22.46 26.34
C THR A 141 4.65 23.02 25.89
N THR A 142 4.60 23.69 24.74
CA THR A 142 3.38 24.32 24.22
C THR A 142 2.78 23.44 23.12
N PRO A 143 1.51 23.03 23.21
CA PRO A 143 0.85 22.31 22.13
C PRO A 143 0.95 23.04 20.79
N MET A 144 1.17 22.29 19.71
CA MET A 144 1.32 22.86 18.37
C MET A 144 0.04 23.59 17.93
N ALA A 145 -1.13 23.05 18.28
CA ALA A 145 -2.42 23.69 18.02
C ALA A 145 -2.54 25.07 18.67
N GLU A 146 -2.07 25.23 19.91
CA GLU A 146 -2.06 26.52 20.60
C GLU A 146 -1.11 27.51 19.92
N THR A 147 0.04 27.03 19.49
CA THR A 147 1.02 27.84 18.74
C THR A 147 0.44 28.30 17.39
N LEU A 148 -0.27 27.43 16.67
CA LEU A 148 -0.95 27.80 15.42
C LEU A 148 -1.96 28.94 15.61
N GLN A 149 -2.74 28.91 16.71
CA GLN A 149 -3.73 29.94 17.00
C GLN A 149 -3.11 31.32 17.23
N ARG A 150 -1.84 31.38 17.62
CA ARG A 150 -1.08 32.62 17.82
C ARG A 150 -0.54 33.20 16.51
N CYS A 151 -0.58 32.46 15.39
CA CYS A 151 -0.09 32.97 14.10
C CYS A 151 -1.01 34.05 13.53
N GLY A 152 -0.48 35.28 13.38
CA GLY A 152 -1.24 36.44 12.90
C GLY A 152 -1.22 36.63 11.36
N ALA A 153 -0.30 36.00 10.65
CA ALA A 153 -0.14 36.18 9.20
C ALA A 153 -1.19 35.45 8.33
N VAL A 154 -2.25 34.91 8.95
CA VAL A 154 -3.31 34.13 8.28
C VAL A 154 -4.15 35.03 7.36
N PRO A 155 -4.21 34.74 6.03
CA PRO A 155 -5.03 35.51 5.10
C PRO A 155 -6.53 35.45 5.45
N LYS A 156 -7.26 36.53 5.12
CA LYS A 156 -8.70 36.58 5.42
C LYS A 156 -9.48 35.36 4.88
N LYS A 157 -9.13 34.89 3.68
CA LYS A 157 -9.76 33.70 3.05
C LYS A 157 -9.41 32.40 3.75
N ALA A 158 -8.27 32.33 4.42
CA ALA A 158 -7.79 31.14 5.13
C ALA A 158 -8.21 31.10 6.62
N LYS A 159 -8.86 32.14 7.17
CA LYS A 159 -9.13 32.19 8.62
C LYS A 159 -9.95 31.00 9.15
N VAL A 160 -11.02 30.63 8.45
CA VAL A 160 -11.85 29.48 8.86
C VAL A 160 -11.10 28.15 8.63
N PRO A 161 -10.55 27.88 7.44
CA PRO A 161 -9.72 26.68 7.23
C PRO A 161 -8.50 26.58 8.17
N TRP A 162 -7.87 27.71 8.54
CA TRP A 162 -6.78 27.71 9.52
C TRP A 162 -7.23 27.33 10.92
N ALA A 163 -8.39 27.83 11.35
CA ALA A 163 -8.97 27.45 12.64
C ALA A 163 -9.34 25.95 12.65
N GLN A 164 -9.86 25.44 11.55
CA GLN A 164 -10.14 24.02 11.38
C GLN A 164 -8.86 23.19 11.40
N PHE A 165 -7.83 23.59 10.66
CA PHE A 165 -6.50 22.96 10.69
C PHE A 165 -5.92 22.91 12.10
N SER A 166 -5.99 24.04 12.85
CA SER A 166 -5.56 24.07 14.25
C SER A 166 -6.37 23.13 15.15
N ALA A 167 -7.69 23.01 14.92
CA ALA A 167 -8.53 22.09 15.66
C ALA A 167 -8.18 20.62 15.35
N THR A 168 -7.92 20.29 14.08
CA THR A 168 -7.45 18.95 13.67
C THR A 168 -6.13 18.62 14.35
N VAL A 169 -5.17 19.54 14.36
CA VAL A 169 -3.88 19.35 15.05
C VAL A 169 -4.11 19.11 16.55
N SER A 170 -5.01 19.87 17.19
CA SER A 170 -5.35 19.66 18.62
C SER A 170 -5.89 18.25 18.90
N GLN A 171 -6.69 17.72 18.00
CA GLN A 171 -7.21 16.35 18.14
C GLN A 171 -6.11 15.30 17.92
N LEU A 172 -5.21 15.54 16.97
CA LEU A 172 -4.07 14.65 16.70
C LEU A 172 -3.04 14.61 17.85
N GLU A 173 -2.94 15.72 18.62
CA GLU A 173 -2.10 15.81 19.84
C GLU A 173 -2.77 15.19 21.08
N SER A 174 -4.04 14.77 20.99
CA SER A 174 -4.83 14.33 22.14
C SER A 174 -5.02 12.81 22.16
N GLU A 175 -5.06 12.24 23.39
CA GLU A 175 -5.44 10.84 23.57
C GLU A 175 -6.93 10.60 23.17
N PRO A 176 -7.26 9.45 22.58
CA PRO A 176 -6.44 8.26 22.35
C PRO A 176 -5.78 8.20 20.94
N VAL A 177 -5.65 9.33 20.25
CA VAL A 177 -5.14 9.40 18.86
C VAL A 177 -3.63 9.62 18.82
N ALA A 178 -3.12 10.43 19.77
CA ALA A 178 -1.72 10.83 19.82
C ALA A 178 -0.77 9.60 19.80
N GLY A 179 0.19 9.61 18.89
CA GLY A 179 1.18 8.53 18.75
C GLY A 179 0.73 7.29 17.98
N ASP A 180 -0.58 7.14 17.70
CA ASP A 180 -1.13 6.05 16.90
C ASP A 180 -1.28 6.50 15.45
N ALA A 181 -0.33 6.13 14.59
CA ALA A 181 -0.31 6.57 13.20
C ALA A 181 -1.58 6.19 12.42
N GLY A 182 -2.17 5.03 12.69
CA GLY A 182 -3.40 4.57 12.04
C GLY A 182 -4.60 5.44 12.39
N LYS A 183 -4.81 5.71 13.68
CA LYS A 183 -5.88 6.60 14.15
C LYS A 183 -5.66 8.04 13.69
N MET A 184 -4.41 8.50 13.66
CA MET A 184 -4.09 9.84 13.15
C MET A 184 -4.48 9.97 11.67
N ILE A 185 -4.21 8.97 10.84
CA ILE A 185 -4.58 8.97 9.42
C ILE A 185 -6.11 9.01 9.27
N GLU A 186 -6.85 8.20 10.01
CA GLU A 186 -8.32 8.22 10.00
C GLU A 186 -8.86 9.60 10.35
N LEU A 187 -8.36 10.16 11.45
CA LEU A 187 -8.80 11.49 11.91
C LEU A 187 -8.51 12.58 10.86
N ILE A 188 -7.37 12.54 10.18
CA ILE A 188 -7.03 13.51 9.11
C ILE A 188 -8.07 13.44 7.99
N VAL A 189 -8.46 12.23 7.58
CA VAL A 189 -9.49 12.05 6.54
C VAL A 189 -10.83 12.60 7.01
N GLU A 190 -11.30 12.20 8.19
CA GLU A 190 -12.59 12.61 8.78
C GLU A 190 -12.65 14.12 9.08
N ALA A 191 -11.51 14.75 9.37
CA ALA A 191 -11.42 16.19 9.61
C ALA A 191 -11.55 17.06 8.36
N GLY A 192 -11.84 16.44 7.20
CA GLY A 192 -12.15 17.11 5.94
C GLY A 192 -11.10 16.96 4.84
N TYR A 193 -10.09 16.08 5.02
CA TYR A 193 -9.15 15.80 3.95
C TYR A 193 -9.81 15.01 2.80
N ASP A 194 -10.85 14.21 3.07
CA ASP A 194 -11.71 13.57 2.06
C ASP A 194 -12.30 14.60 1.10
N ALA A 195 -12.95 15.65 1.62
CA ALA A 195 -13.50 16.73 0.81
C ALA A 195 -12.41 17.49 0.02
N TYR A 196 -11.21 17.64 0.59
CA TYR A 196 -10.07 18.21 -0.13
C TYR A 196 -9.65 17.34 -1.30
N VAL A 197 -9.56 16.02 -1.12
CA VAL A 197 -9.22 15.07 -2.18
C VAL A 197 -10.25 15.13 -3.30
N GLU A 198 -11.54 15.12 -2.97
CA GLU A 198 -12.63 15.20 -3.95
C GLU A 198 -12.60 16.49 -4.77
N ALA A 199 -12.23 17.61 -4.13
CA ALA A 199 -12.20 18.93 -4.78
C ALA A 199 -10.93 19.18 -5.63
N ASN A 200 -9.81 18.52 -5.34
CA ASN A 200 -8.50 18.89 -5.90
C ASN A 200 -7.81 17.79 -6.70
N TYR A 201 -8.29 16.55 -6.64
CA TYR A 201 -7.65 15.44 -7.33
C TYR A 201 -8.59 14.67 -8.24
N ASP A 202 -8.09 14.30 -9.42
CA ASP A 202 -8.76 13.30 -10.25
C ASP A 202 -8.73 11.93 -9.57
N LYS A 203 -9.75 11.11 -9.82
CA LYS A 203 -9.89 9.75 -9.27
C LYS A 203 -9.89 9.73 -7.74
N ALA A 204 -10.60 10.67 -7.12
CA ALA A 204 -10.71 10.79 -5.67
C ALA A 204 -11.01 9.47 -4.94
N PRO A 205 -11.95 8.60 -5.41
CA PRO A 205 -12.21 7.33 -4.73
C PRO A 205 -10.97 6.43 -4.61
N GLN A 206 -10.14 6.35 -5.65
CA GLN A 206 -8.92 5.54 -5.62
C GLN A 206 -7.89 6.12 -4.64
N ARG A 207 -7.77 7.45 -4.57
CA ARG A 207 -6.84 8.12 -3.66
C ARG A 207 -7.25 7.98 -2.19
N LEU A 208 -8.55 8.02 -1.92
CA LEU A 208 -9.07 7.76 -0.58
C LEU A 208 -8.86 6.30 -0.18
N ASP A 209 -9.00 5.37 -1.12
CA ASP A 209 -8.64 3.96 -0.92
C ASP A 209 -7.15 3.78 -0.57
N ASP A 210 -6.25 4.44 -1.31
CA ASP A 210 -4.82 4.43 -1.01
C ASP A 210 -4.51 4.95 0.42
N ILE A 211 -5.21 6.01 0.89
CA ILE A 211 -5.05 6.55 2.24
C ILE A 211 -5.60 5.60 3.30
N GLU A 212 -6.76 5.00 3.06
CA GLU A 212 -7.34 3.99 3.94
C GLU A 212 -6.35 2.82 4.10
N GLN A 213 -5.77 2.35 3.01
CA GLN A 213 -4.77 1.28 3.03
C GLN A 213 -3.48 1.71 3.75
N LEU A 214 -3.06 2.97 3.60
CA LEU A 214 -1.94 3.52 4.40
C LEU A 214 -2.26 3.49 5.89
N GLY A 215 -3.50 3.82 6.28
CA GLY A 215 -3.96 3.73 7.67
C GLY A 215 -3.93 2.31 8.22
N VAL A 216 -4.33 1.34 7.39
CA VAL A 216 -4.24 -0.08 7.72
C VAL A 216 -2.80 -0.52 7.94
N PHE A 217 -1.89 -0.14 7.04
CA PHE A 217 -0.47 -0.43 7.17
C PHE A 217 0.12 0.23 8.42
N ALA A 218 -0.25 1.48 8.70
CA ALA A 218 0.23 2.22 9.87
C ALA A 218 -0.16 1.56 11.20
N ARG A 219 -1.28 0.85 11.26
CA ARG A 219 -1.74 0.13 12.46
C ARG A 219 -0.88 -1.08 12.85
N GLN A 220 0.01 -1.52 11.98
CA GLN A 220 0.95 -2.61 12.29
C GLN A 220 2.11 -2.14 13.20
N TYR A 221 2.26 -0.83 13.40
CA TYR A 221 3.35 -0.23 14.16
C TYR A 221 2.84 0.31 15.49
N GLU A 222 3.56 0.02 16.57
CA GLU A 222 3.16 0.41 17.93
C GLU A 222 3.23 1.93 18.16
N THR A 223 4.14 2.62 17.44
CA THR A 223 4.36 4.07 17.62
C THR A 223 4.46 4.79 16.28
N LEU A 224 4.16 6.08 16.31
CA LEU A 224 4.33 6.98 15.17
C LEU A 224 5.78 6.98 14.65
N GLU A 225 6.76 6.96 15.55
CA GLU A 225 8.18 6.99 15.21
C GLU A 225 8.61 5.73 14.46
N THR A 226 8.17 4.55 14.92
CA THR A 226 8.46 3.28 14.23
C THR A 226 7.84 3.23 12.85
N PHE A 227 6.60 3.70 12.70
CA PHE A 227 5.95 3.82 11.40
C PHE A 227 6.71 4.77 10.46
N LEU A 228 7.09 5.97 10.94
CA LEU A 228 7.81 6.94 10.12
C LEU A 228 9.22 6.46 9.73
N ALA A 229 9.89 5.70 10.58
CA ALA A 229 11.18 5.09 10.25
C ALA A 229 11.05 4.08 9.11
N GLU A 230 10.04 3.22 9.17
CA GLU A 230 9.77 2.25 8.11
C GLU A 230 9.35 2.94 6.79
N LEU A 231 8.51 3.97 6.89
CA LEU A 231 8.13 4.81 5.76
C LEU A 231 9.35 5.45 5.08
N ALA A 232 10.33 5.92 5.86
CA ALA A 232 11.56 6.49 5.33
C ALA A 232 12.41 5.43 4.62
N LEU A 233 12.49 4.21 5.16
CA LEU A 233 13.17 3.09 4.52
C LEU A 233 12.55 2.78 3.15
N LEU A 234 11.23 2.59 3.08
CA LEU A 234 10.52 2.31 1.83
C LEU A 234 10.70 3.43 0.79
N THR A 235 10.63 4.68 1.22
CA THR A 235 10.83 5.84 0.32
C THR A 235 12.25 5.88 -0.25
N ASN A 236 13.28 5.54 0.55
CA ASN A 236 14.66 5.50 0.10
C ASN A 236 14.91 4.35 -0.88
N VAL A 237 14.36 3.17 -0.60
CA VAL A 237 14.45 2.00 -1.49
C VAL A 237 13.82 2.32 -2.85
N GLU A 238 12.65 2.94 -2.86
CA GLU A 238 12.03 3.42 -4.10
C GLU A 238 12.94 4.41 -4.86
N ALA A 239 13.70 5.27 -4.18
CA ALA A 239 14.59 6.26 -4.80
C ALA A 239 15.90 5.66 -5.34
N GLU A 240 16.43 4.63 -4.71
CA GLU A 240 17.66 3.95 -5.14
C GLU A 240 17.43 3.10 -6.40
N GLN A 241 16.24 2.51 -6.55
CA GLN A 241 15.90 1.69 -7.71
C GLN A 241 15.92 2.46 -9.04
N ASP A 242 15.67 3.77 -9.03
CA ASP A 242 15.79 4.60 -10.24
C ASP A 242 17.23 4.80 -10.68
N ARG A 243 18.19 4.54 -9.81
CA ARG A 243 19.61 4.71 -10.08
C ARG A 243 20.30 3.40 -10.50
N ALA A 244 19.64 2.27 -10.28
CA ALA A 244 20.16 0.96 -10.66
C ALA A 244 20.13 0.80 -12.19
N GLU A 245 21.21 0.25 -12.75
CA GLU A 245 21.36 0.07 -14.19
C GLU A 245 20.27 -0.85 -14.77
N GLU A 246 19.85 -0.61 -16.02
CA GLU A 246 18.81 -1.39 -16.70
C GLU A 246 19.17 -2.88 -16.88
N ASP A 247 20.44 -3.22 -16.85
CA ASP A 247 20.94 -4.58 -17.06
C ASP A 247 20.95 -5.46 -15.80
N ASP A 248 20.59 -4.92 -14.63
CA ASP A 248 20.52 -5.71 -13.39
C ASP A 248 19.30 -6.65 -13.38
N GLU A 249 19.55 -7.92 -13.00
CA GLU A 249 18.50 -8.92 -12.81
C GLU A 249 17.57 -8.51 -11.65
N LYS A 250 16.25 -8.30 -11.92
CA LYS A 250 15.29 -7.76 -10.95
C LYS A 250 13.92 -8.44 -11.06
N ILE A 251 13.34 -8.87 -9.92
CA ILE A 251 11.95 -9.30 -9.88
C ILE A 251 11.01 -8.10 -10.09
N ARG A 252 9.97 -8.27 -10.87
CA ARG A 252 9.04 -7.18 -11.20
C ARG A 252 7.85 -7.14 -10.26
N LEU A 253 7.66 -6.04 -9.55
CA LEU A 253 6.46 -5.74 -8.77
C LEU A 253 5.54 -4.84 -9.59
N SER A 254 4.30 -5.27 -9.82
CA SER A 254 3.37 -4.54 -10.70
C SER A 254 1.92 -4.66 -10.25
N THR A 255 1.15 -3.58 -10.43
CA THR A 255 -0.30 -3.73 -10.36
C THR A 255 -0.79 -4.57 -11.54
N ILE A 256 -1.86 -5.32 -11.34
CA ILE A 256 -2.46 -6.15 -12.41
C ILE A 256 -2.83 -5.31 -13.63
N HIS A 257 -3.27 -4.06 -13.41
CA HIS A 257 -3.60 -3.16 -14.51
C HIS A 257 -2.41 -2.85 -15.42
N GLN A 258 -1.24 -2.67 -14.84
CA GLN A 258 -0.02 -2.35 -15.59
C GLN A 258 0.64 -3.58 -16.21
N ALA A 259 0.39 -4.75 -15.63
CA ALA A 259 0.85 -6.03 -16.17
C ALA A 259 0.05 -6.48 -17.40
N LYS A 260 -1.03 -5.77 -17.78
CA LYS A 260 -1.83 -6.11 -18.97
C LYS A 260 -0.97 -6.02 -20.24
N GLY A 261 -0.83 -7.14 -20.93
CA GLY A 261 -0.03 -7.26 -22.16
C GLY A 261 1.41 -7.72 -21.93
N LEU A 262 1.86 -7.79 -20.67
CA LEU A 262 3.13 -8.42 -20.30
C LEU A 262 2.91 -9.90 -20.02
N GLU A 263 3.98 -10.70 -20.07
CA GLU A 263 3.99 -12.12 -19.72
C GLU A 263 5.30 -12.46 -19.03
N PHE A 264 5.24 -13.39 -18.06
CA PHE A 264 6.38 -13.80 -17.25
C PHE A 264 6.40 -15.32 -17.14
N LYS A 265 7.57 -15.93 -17.01
CA LYS A 265 7.67 -17.36 -16.75
C LYS A 265 6.99 -17.73 -15.44
N VAL A 266 7.25 -16.93 -14.40
CA VAL A 266 6.67 -17.13 -13.07
C VAL A 266 5.88 -15.89 -12.62
N VAL A 267 4.67 -16.12 -12.14
CA VAL A 267 3.81 -15.07 -11.58
C VAL A 267 3.37 -15.44 -10.17
N PHE A 268 3.61 -14.52 -9.25
CA PHE A 268 3.03 -14.52 -7.90
C PHE A 268 1.88 -13.52 -7.86
N VAL A 269 0.67 -13.95 -7.50
CA VAL A 269 -0.47 -13.05 -7.24
C VAL A 269 -0.71 -13.03 -5.74
N VAL A 270 -0.53 -11.87 -5.12
CA VAL A 270 -0.57 -11.73 -3.67
C VAL A 270 -1.84 -11.04 -3.18
N MET A 271 -2.12 -11.16 -1.86
CA MET A 271 -3.25 -10.52 -1.17
C MET A 271 -4.62 -10.90 -1.75
N LEU A 272 -4.77 -12.17 -2.10
CA LEU A 272 -6.03 -12.73 -2.61
C LEU A 272 -7.03 -12.99 -1.48
N CYS A 273 -7.46 -11.90 -0.81
CA CYS A 273 -8.47 -11.88 0.25
C CYS A 273 -9.71 -11.12 -0.18
N ASP A 274 -10.90 -11.56 0.23
CA ASP A 274 -12.14 -10.79 0.08
C ASP A 274 -11.99 -9.43 0.81
N GLY A 275 -12.41 -8.35 0.15
CA GLY A 275 -12.23 -7.00 0.63
C GLY A 275 -10.92 -6.32 0.19
N MET A 276 -9.92 -7.11 -0.25
CA MET A 276 -8.68 -6.60 -0.84
C MET A 276 -8.61 -6.88 -2.35
N PHE A 277 -8.87 -8.12 -2.73
CA PHE A 277 -9.02 -8.53 -4.12
C PHE A 277 -10.05 -9.68 -4.23
N PRO A 278 -11.32 -9.38 -4.56
CA PRO A 278 -11.88 -8.06 -4.94
C PRO A 278 -11.89 -7.04 -3.79
N SER A 279 -11.82 -5.74 -4.14
CA SER A 279 -11.90 -4.66 -3.16
C SER A 279 -13.35 -4.48 -2.65
N ASN A 280 -13.54 -4.08 -1.38
CA ASN A 280 -14.87 -3.87 -0.83
C ASN A 280 -15.73 -2.90 -1.66
N ARG A 281 -15.14 -1.79 -2.13
CA ARG A 281 -15.84 -0.81 -2.95
C ARG A 281 -16.32 -1.37 -4.29
N SER A 282 -15.57 -2.31 -4.87
CA SER A 282 -15.96 -2.95 -6.13
C SER A 282 -17.12 -3.91 -5.94
N LEU A 283 -17.32 -4.42 -4.72
CA LEU A 283 -18.40 -5.35 -4.39
C LEU A 283 -19.76 -4.68 -4.21
N ASP A 284 -19.80 -3.35 -4.12
CA ASP A 284 -21.07 -2.58 -4.01
C ASP A 284 -21.92 -2.66 -5.28
N SER A 285 -21.37 -3.15 -6.37
CA SER A 285 -22.08 -3.34 -7.63
C SER A 285 -21.70 -4.64 -8.35
N LEU A 286 -22.65 -5.24 -9.05
CA LEU A 286 -22.40 -6.43 -9.89
C LEU A 286 -21.39 -6.13 -11.01
N ASP A 287 -21.41 -4.94 -11.59
CA ASP A 287 -20.47 -4.54 -12.63
C ASP A 287 -19.04 -4.43 -12.05
N GLY A 288 -18.90 -3.98 -10.81
CA GLY A 288 -17.61 -3.89 -10.11
C GLY A 288 -17.02 -5.27 -9.81
N GLU A 289 -17.82 -6.22 -9.33
CA GLU A 289 -17.35 -7.59 -9.09
C GLU A 289 -16.92 -8.27 -10.41
N GLU A 290 -17.69 -8.10 -11.49
CA GLU A 290 -17.31 -8.65 -12.79
C GLU A 290 -16.02 -8.04 -13.35
N GLU A 291 -15.76 -6.74 -13.08
CA GLU A 291 -14.51 -6.09 -13.49
C GLU A 291 -13.32 -6.61 -12.66
N GLU A 292 -13.47 -6.77 -11.34
CA GLU A 292 -12.44 -7.38 -10.50
C GLU A 292 -12.14 -8.83 -10.94
N ARG A 293 -13.16 -9.59 -11.35
CA ARG A 293 -12.97 -10.93 -11.90
C ARG A 293 -12.22 -10.92 -13.24
N ARG A 294 -12.43 -9.88 -14.07
CA ARG A 294 -11.61 -9.67 -15.28
C ARG A 294 -10.16 -9.36 -14.94
N LEU A 295 -9.92 -8.56 -13.89
CA LEU A 295 -8.57 -8.31 -13.41
C LEU A 295 -7.91 -9.58 -12.88
N PHE A 296 -8.62 -10.39 -12.10
CA PHE A 296 -8.12 -11.69 -11.66
C PHE A 296 -7.77 -12.60 -12.85
N TYR A 297 -8.63 -12.66 -13.85
CA TYR A 297 -8.33 -13.37 -15.10
C TYR A 297 -7.08 -12.84 -15.79
N VAL A 298 -6.91 -11.52 -15.86
CA VAL A 298 -5.68 -10.91 -16.41
C VAL A 298 -4.48 -11.37 -15.60
N ALA A 299 -4.53 -11.32 -14.27
CA ALA A 299 -3.41 -11.70 -13.40
C ALA A 299 -2.96 -13.14 -13.65
N ILE A 300 -3.89 -14.11 -13.61
CA ILE A 300 -3.57 -15.53 -13.78
C ILE A 300 -3.08 -15.89 -15.19
N THR A 301 -3.45 -15.08 -16.20
CA THR A 301 -3.01 -15.30 -17.59
C THR A 301 -1.68 -14.63 -17.91
N ARG A 302 -1.02 -13.99 -16.94
CA ARG A 302 0.34 -13.44 -17.14
C ARG A 302 1.42 -14.49 -16.97
N ALA A 303 1.12 -15.59 -16.29
CA ALA A 303 2.03 -16.71 -16.09
C ALA A 303 2.17 -17.53 -17.37
N GLN A 304 3.41 -17.82 -17.73
CA GLN A 304 3.76 -18.72 -18.82
C GLN A 304 3.95 -20.16 -18.33
N ASP A 305 4.67 -20.34 -17.24
CA ASP A 305 5.09 -21.67 -16.78
C ASP A 305 4.58 -21.97 -15.36
N GLU A 306 4.79 -21.06 -14.41
CA GLU A 306 4.38 -21.25 -13.00
C GLU A 306 3.53 -20.11 -12.48
N LEU A 307 2.50 -20.46 -11.70
CA LEU A 307 1.55 -19.53 -11.09
C LEU A 307 1.37 -19.83 -9.61
N TYR A 308 1.69 -18.85 -8.77
CA TYR A 308 1.49 -18.88 -7.33
C TYR A 308 0.41 -17.88 -6.93
N LEU A 309 -0.68 -18.36 -6.34
CA LEU A 309 -1.78 -17.58 -5.81
C LEU A 309 -1.69 -17.59 -4.29
N SER A 310 -1.60 -16.46 -3.63
CA SER A 310 -1.39 -16.47 -2.18
C SER A 310 -2.26 -15.46 -1.44
N TYR A 311 -2.62 -15.83 -0.21
CA TYR A 311 -3.37 -14.96 0.69
C TYR A 311 -2.98 -15.17 2.15
N PRO A 312 -2.94 -14.10 2.99
CA PRO A 312 -2.78 -14.20 4.43
C PRO A 312 -4.12 -14.50 5.11
N MET A 313 -4.12 -15.38 6.13
CA MET A 313 -5.32 -15.71 6.92
C MET A 313 -5.60 -14.69 8.02
N ILE A 314 -4.57 -14.06 8.55
CA ILE A 314 -4.67 -13.14 9.67
C ILE A 314 -4.24 -11.75 9.23
N ARG A 315 -5.05 -10.76 9.56
CA ARG A 315 -4.67 -9.37 9.48
C ARG A 315 -4.31 -8.92 10.88
N THR A 316 -3.03 -8.72 11.14
CA THR A 316 -2.56 -8.20 12.42
C THR A 316 -2.96 -6.74 12.54
N VAL A 317 -3.69 -6.39 13.59
CA VAL A 317 -4.01 -4.99 13.95
C VAL A 317 -3.19 -4.65 15.17
N ALA A 318 -2.22 -3.74 15.04
CA ALA A 318 -1.44 -3.28 16.18
C ALA A 318 -2.33 -2.56 17.19
N GLY A 319 -2.17 -2.85 18.47
CA GLY A 319 -2.89 -2.17 19.54
C GLY A 319 -3.54 -3.05 20.58
N GLY A 320 -3.13 -4.32 20.73
CA GLY A 320 -3.41 -5.13 21.93
C GLY A 320 -4.87 -5.46 22.24
N SER A 321 -5.81 -5.15 21.37
CA SER A 321 -7.14 -5.75 21.42
C SER A 321 -7.13 -6.99 20.53
N SER A 322 -7.64 -8.09 21.05
CA SER A 322 -7.72 -9.42 20.45
C SER A 322 -8.59 -9.52 19.19
N ASP A 323 -8.53 -8.55 18.32
CA ASP A 323 -9.26 -8.51 17.06
C ASP A 323 -8.31 -8.76 15.87
N ASP A 324 -7.53 -9.86 15.96
CA ASP A 324 -6.96 -10.47 14.76
C ASP A 324 -8.13 -10.84 13.86
N MET A 325 -8.35 -10.03 12.82
CA MET A 325 -9.43 -10.29 11.87
C MET A 325 -9.02 -11.45 10.97
N ILE A 326 -9.70 -12.58 11.10
CA ILE A 326 -9.56 -13.69 10.16
C ILE A 326 -10.01 -13.20 8.79
N GLN A 327 -9.09 -13.19 7.85
CA GLN A 327 -9.39 -12.86 6.46
C GLN A 327 -9.96 -14.06 5.74
N GLN A 328 -10.96 -13.82 4.92
CA GLN A 328 -11.50 -14.84 4.03
C GLN A 328 -10.70 -14.86 2.73
N PRO A 329 -10.38 -16.04 2.19
CA PRO A 329 -9.77 -16.12 0.87
C PRO A 329 -10.66 -15.44 -0.16
N SER A 330 -10.05 -14.85 -1.18
CA SER A 330 -10.78 -14.25 -2.29
C SER A 330 -11.81 -15.23 -2.86
N ARG A 331 -13.04 -14.75 -3.07
CA ARG A 331 -14.10 -15.55 -3.71
C ARG A 331 -13.69 -16.08 -5.08
N PHE A 332 -12.75 -15.41 -5.76
CA PHE A 332 -12.22 -15.86 -7.05
C PHE A 332 -11.38 -17.12 -6.95
N LEU A 333 -10.75 -17.39 -5.80
CA LEU A 333 -10.07 -18.66 -5.55
C LEU A 333 -11.08 -19.83 -5.45
N ASN A 334 -12.23 -19.57 -4.82
CA ASN A 334 -13.29 -20.56 -4.69
C ASN A 334 -13.97 -20.91 -6.04
N GLU A 335 -13.79 -20.06 -7.06
CA GLU A 335 -14.27 -20.32 -8.43
C GLU A 335 -13.32 -21.23 -9.24
N LEU A 336 -12.14 -21.53 -8.73
CA LEU A 336 -11.18 -22.42 -9.39
C LEU A 336 -11.54 -23.86 -9.07
N PRO A 337 -11.59 -24.76 -10.09
CA PRO A 337 -11.78 -26.18 -9.82
C PRO A 337 -10.61 -26.74 -8.98
N GLY A 338 -10.93 -27.43 -7.88
CA GLY A 338 -9.91 -27.89 -6.93
C GLY A 338 -8.94 -28.95 -7.50
N ASP A 339 -9.33 -29.61 -8.58
CA ASP A 339 -8.48 -30.56 -9.30
C ASP A 339 -7.43 -29.89 -10.20
N LEU A 340 -7.58 -28.58 -10.45
CA LEU A 340 -6.66 -27.79 -11.28
C LEU A 340 -5.61 -27.01 -10.48
N VAL A 341 -5.65 -27.03 -9.15
CA VAL A 341 -4.74 -26.31 -8.28
C VAL A 341 -4.17 -27.22 -7.20
N ASP A 342 -2.96 -26.92 -6.74
CA ASP A 342 -2.35 -27.56 -5.58
C ASP A 342 -2.37 -26.57 -4.41
N GLU A 343 -2.77 -27.01 -3.20
CA GLU A 343 -2.83 -26.17 -2.01
C GLU A 343 -1.63 -26.42 -1.12
N TRP A 344 -0.88 -25.35 -0.83
CA TRP A 344 0.25 -25.35 0.09
C TRP A 344 -0.11 -24.59 1.38
N LYS A 345 0.01 -25.26 2.53
CA LYS A 345 -0.18 -24.65 3.85
C LYS A 345 1.19 -24.39 4.47
N LEU A 346 1.50 -23.13 4.67
CA LEU A 346 2.81 -22.69 5.14
C LEU A 346 2.94 -22.66 6.67
N SER A 347 1.98 -23.19 7.44
CA SER A 347 1.93 -23.17 8.91
C SER A 347 3.16 -23.76 9.64
N ASN A 348 4.16 -24.26 8.91
CA ASN A 348 5.47 -24.71 9.40
C ASN A 348 6.64 -24.04 8.64
N PHE A 349 6.36 -23.01 7.84
CA PHE A 349 7.40 -22.31 7.12
C PHE A 349 8.18 -21.43 8.10
N ASP A 350 9.44 -21.82 8.39
CA ASP A 350 10.38 -20.98 9.13
C ASP A 350 11.26 -20.24 8.12
N PRO A 351 11.00 -18.95 7.87
CA PRO A 351 11.73 -18.17 6.85
C PRO A 351 13.22 -17.98 7.17
N TYR A 352 13.65 -18.33 8.38
CA TYR A 352 15.04 -18.22 8.85
C TYR A 352 15.70 -19.57 9.09
N ARG A 353 15.01 -20.67 8.82
CA ARG A 353 15.59 -22.00 8.94
C ARG A 353 16.54 -22.23 7.76
N GLN A 354 17.82 -22.06 8.01
CA GLN A 354 18.85 -22.62 7.14
C GLN A 354 18.78 -24.14 7.29
N ASP A 355 18.26 -24.86 6.30
CA ASP A 355 18.41 -26.30 6.25
C ASP A 355 19.90 -26.60 6.23
N PRO A 356 20.43 -27.37 7.17
CA PRO A 356 21.80 -27.83 7.05
C PRO A 356 21.82 -28.87 5.91
N PHE A 357 22.59 -28.56 4.89
CA PHE A 357 22.99 -29.56 3.88
C PHE A 357 23.70 -30.74 4.51
#